data_cfb875b8a55a8b64c258f1d9b5292d5c
#
_entry.id   cfb875b8a55a8b64c258f1d9b5292d5c
#
_cell.length_a   1.000
_cell.length_b   1.000
_cell.length_c   1.000
_cell.angle_alpha   90.00
_cell.angle_beta   90.00
_cell.angle_gamma   90.00
#
_symmetry.space_group_name_H-M   'P 1'
#
loop_
_entity.id
_entity.type
_entity.pdbx_description
1 polymer ?
#
loop_
_entity_poly.entity_id
_entity_poly.type
_entity_poly.pdbx_seq_one_letter_code
_entity_poly.pdbx_strand_id
1 'polypeptide(L)'
;MPAAKKKPAARVTPMKAVSASDLTAKAFIAKLKTFQSDDELRKIKGYFKSGEGQYGHADIFIGVRMGNVFALAKAFVDMSPAEIGKLMESDISEVRAGAMSIMGQQAMLRTTIAARRKKLYELYLRRHDRINNWDLVDLAAKPVIGKYLADKPRTILRKLAKSRNRWERRTALYACLWFIMKQKSVDDTEAVCELLINEQEEIIQKALGGLIRCIGIDRPRLHAFLDRHAAKMPRVSLRYAIKKLSPADKKKYMAMGKT
;
A
#
# COMPACT_ATOMS: atom_id res chain seq x y z
N MET A 1 19.60 -5.01 -29.89
CA MET A 1 18.13 -4.95 -30.12
C MET A 1 17.62 -3.61 -29.63
N PRO A 2 16.88 -2.82 -30.45
CA PRO A 2 16.39 -1.52 -30.04
C PRO A 2 15.32 -1.65 -28.97
N ALA A 3 15.42 -0.84 -27.92
CA ALA A 3 14.46 -0.78 -26.81
C ALA A 3 13.07 -0.41 -27.35
N ALA A 4 12.08 -1.28 -27.12
CA ALA A 4 10.69 -1.00 -27.48
C ALA A 4 10.23 0.28 -26.79
N LYS A 5 9.89 1.31 -27.56
CA LYS A 5 9.29 2.56 -27.08
C LYS A 5 7.98 2.20 -26.38
N LYS A 6 7.90 2.41 -25.05
CA LYS A 6 6.65 2.30 -24.29
C LYS A 6 5.62 3.24 -24.93
N LYS A 7 4.52 2.70 -25.45
CA LYS A 7 3.36 3.50 -25.86
C LYS A 7 2.93 4.38 -24.67
N PRO A 8 2.67 5.69 -24.89
CA PRO A 8 2.18 6.56 -23.84
C PRO A 8 0.87 5.99 -23.30
N ALA A 9 0.76 5.91 -21.96
CA ALA A 9 -0.48 5.47 -21.32
C ALA A 9 -1.61 6.41 -21.75
N ALA A 10 -2.74 5.84 -22.20
CA ALA A 10 -3.90 6.63 -22.59
C ALA A 10 -4.30 7.56 -21.43
N ARG A 11 -4.44 8.84 -21.71
CA ARG A 11 -4.79 9.89 -20.74
C ARG A 11 -6.17 9.58 -20.16
N VAL A 12 -6.25 9.37 -18.86
CA VAL A 12 -7.53 9.19 -18.16
C VAL A 12 -8.26 10.54 -18.13
N THR A 13 -9.46 10.60 -18.66
CA THR A 13 -10.27 11.83 -18.67
C THR A 13 -10.70 12.16 -17.22
N PRO A 14 -10.47 13.39 -16.73
CA PRO A 14 -10.96 13.81 -15.43
C PRO A 14 -12.48 13.66 -15.36
N MET A 15 -12.98 13.02 -14.29
CA MET A 15 -14.42 12.92 -14.04
C MET A 15 -14.89 14.11 -13.21
N LYS A 16 -16.09 14.62 -13.51
CA LYS A 16 -16.74 15.66 -12.69
C LYS A 16 -17.06 15.08 -11.30
N ALA A 17 -17.05 15.93 -10.28
CA ALA A 17 -17.51 15.57 -8.94
C ALA A 17 -18.98 15.09 -9.01
N VAL A 18 -19.30 14.09 -8.21
CA VAL A 18 -20.62 13.48 -8.12
C VAL A 18 -21.48 14.30 -7.16
N SER A 19 -22.80 14.37 -7.42
CA SER A 19 -23.74 15.05 -6.52
C SER A 19 -23.81 14.35 -5.15
N ALA A 20 -24.18 15.07 -4.11
CA ALA A 20 -24.23 14.52 -2.75
C ALA A 20 -25.22 13.32 -2.64
N SER A 21 -26.33 13.35 -3.38
CA SER A 21 -27.32 12.28 -3.44
C SER A 21 -26.79 10.98 -4.06
N ASP A 22 -25.80 11.11 -4.95
CA ASP A 22 -25.24 10.01 -5.72
C ASP A 22 -23.95 9.43 -5.11
N LEU A 23 -23.46 9.99 -3.98
CA LEU A 23 -22.28 9.52 -3.27
C LEU A 23 -22.54 8.18 -2.53
N THR A 24 -23.02 7.18 -3.25
CA THR A 24 -23.36 5.85 -2.73
C THR A 24 -22.46 4.76 -3.30
N ALA A 25 -22.28 3.67 -2.55
CA ALA A 25 -21.55 2.49 -3.02
C ALA A 25 -22.18 1.91 -4.30
N LYS A 26 -23.52 1.90 -4.37
CA LYS A 26 -24.27 1.42 -5.56
C LYS A 26 -23.90 2.23 -6.81
N ALA A 27 -23.93 3.55 -6.71
CA ALA A 27 -23.58 4.43 -7.83
C ALA A 27 -22.11 4.28 -8.25
N PHE A 28 -21.20 4.18 -7.28
CA PHE A 28 -19.78 3.92 -7.55
C PHE A 28 -19.58 2.62 -8.32
N ILE A 29 -20.17 1.51 -7.85
CA ILE A 29 -20.05 0.19 -8.49
C ILE A 29 -20.64 0.21 -9.90
N ALA A 30 -21.83 0.80 -10.06
CA ALA A 30 -22.48 0.91 -11.37
C ALA A 30 -21.58 1.67 -12.36
N LYS A 31 -21.01 2.79 -11.95
CA LYS A 31 -20.10 3.58 -12.78
C LYS A 31 -18.79 2.86 -13.06
N LEU A 32 -18.21 2.18 -12.06
CA LEU A 32 -16.98 1.41 -12.22
C LEU A 32 -17.14 0.32 -13.31
N LYS A 33 -18.26 -0.39 -13.29
CA LYS A 33 -18.57 -1.45 -14.26
C LYS A 33 -18.62 -0.95 -15.71
N THR A 34 -18.89 0.34 -15.95
CA THR A 34 -18.87 0.90 -17.33
C THR A 34 -17.46 0.98 -17.92
N PHE A 35 -16.41 0.75 -17.14
CA PHE A 35 -15.01 0.77 -17.58
C PHE A 35 -14.40 -0.61 -17.75
N GLN A 36 -15.20 -1.68 -17.66
CA GLN A 36 -14.72 -3.05 -17.83
C GLN A 36 -14.14 -3.27 -19.24
N SER A 37 -13.09 -4.09 -19.30
CA SER A 37 -12.44 -4.46 -20.54
C SER A 37 -11.77 -5.84 -20.40
N ASP A 38 -12.07 -6.74 -21.34
CA ASP A 38 -11.47 -8.07 -21.37
C ASP A 38 -9.94 -8.01 -21.57
N ASP A 39 -9.45 -7.03 -22.33
CA ASP A 39 -8.02 -6.80 -22.53
C ASP A 39 -7.33 -6.43 -21.22
N GLU A 40 -7.93 -5.55 -20.42
CA GLU A 40 -7.39 -5.18 -19.12
C GLU A 40 -7.52 -6.33 -18.12
N LEU A 41 -8.59 -7.13 -18.18
CA LEU A 41 -8.76 -8.29 -17.32
C LEU A 41 -7.63 -9.32 -17.51
N ARG A 42 -7.27 -9.60 -18.78
CA ARG A 42 -6.13 -10.48 -19.10
C ARG A 42 -4.81 -9.98 -18.50
N LYS A 43 -4.54 -8.68 -18.58
CA LYS A 43 -3.33 -8.06 -18.02
C LYS A 43 -3.32 -8.12 -16.49
N ILE A 44 -4.45 -7.81 -15.86
CA ILE A 44 -4.60 -7.78 -14.40
C ILE A 44 -4.35 -9.16 -13.80
N LYS A 45 -4.94 -10.21 -14.36
CA LYS A 45 -4.75 -11.61 -13.88
C LYS A 45 -3.28 -12.02 -13.88
N GLY A 46 -2.52 -11.65 -14.90
CA GLY A 46 -1.08 -11.92 -14.96
C GLY A 46 -0.27 -11.11 -13.93
N TYR A 47 -0.71 -9.89 -13.62
CA TYR A 47 0.01 -8.99 -12.72
C TYR A 47 -0.19 -9.32 -11.23
N PHE A 48 -1.41 -9.71 -10.82
CA PHE A 48 -1.76 -9.95 -9.41
C PHE A 48 -1.49 -11.37 -8.92
N LYS A 49 -0.86 -12.23 -9.73
CA LYS A 49 -0.58 -13.61 -9.34
C LYS A 49 -1.84 -14.30 -8.77
N SER A 50 -2.89 -14.38 -9.58
CA SER A 50 -4.20 -14.91 -9.21
C SER A 50 -4.36 -16.41 -9.51
N GLY A 51 -3.28 -17.14 -9.82
CA GLY A 51 -3.29 -18.59 -10.01
C GLY A 51 -3.52 -19.34 -8.71
N GLU A 52 -3.83 -20.65 -8.82
CA GLU A 52 -4.02 -21.52 -7.66
C GLU A 52 -2.81 -21.48 -6.71
N GLY A 53 -3.05 -21.41 -5.40
CA GLY A 53 -2.01 -21.30 -4.37
C GLY A 53 -1.30 -19.95 -4.29
N GLN A 54 -1.61 -19.00 -5.17
CA GLN A 54 -1.04 -17.65 -5.13
C GLN A 54 -1.86 -16.71 -4.25
N TYR A 55 -1.26 -15.59 -3.80
CA TYR A 55 -1.88 -14.69 -2.83
C TYR A 55 -3.15 -13.97 -3.34
N GLY A 56 -3.32 -13.85 -4.66
CA GLY A 56 -4.50 -13.24 -5.30
C GLY A 56 -5.52 -14.25 -5.84
N HIS A 57 -5.41 -15.54 -5.48
CA HIS A 57 -6.28 -16.60 -6.02
C HIS A 57 -7.77 -16.36 -5.76
N ALA A 58 -8.12 -15.84 -4.59
CA ALA A 58 -9.51 -15.54 -4.22
C ALA A 58 -10.04 -14.19 -4.74
N ASP A 59 -9.20 -13.39 -5.42
CA ASP A 59 -9.60 -12.06 -5.90
C ASP A 59 -10.40 -12.17 -7.21
N ILE A 60 -11.58 -11.54 -7.23
CA ILE A 60 -12.39 -11.39 -8.43
C ILE A 60 -12.03 -10.05 -9.09
N PHE A 61 -11.56 -10.10 -10.33
CA PHE A 61 -11.25 -8.93 -11.15
C PHE A 61 -12.26 -8.80 -12.30
N ILE A 62 -12.64 -7.57 -12.62
CA ILE A 62 -13.57 -7.24 -13.71
C ILE A 62 -12.90 -6.47 -14.86
N GLY A 63 -11.60 -6.25 -14.80
CA GLY A 63 -10.83 -5.65 -15.88
C GLY A 63 -10.96 -4.14 -15.97
N VAL A 64 -10.95 -3.43 -14.83
CA VAL A 64 -10.92 -1.97 -14.81
C VAL A 64 -9.52 -1.46 -14.56
N ARG A 65 -9.00 -0.62 -15.48
CA ARG A 65 -7.69 0.02 -15.31
C ARG A 65 -7.63 0.85 -14.03
N MET A 66 -6.56 0.71 -13.27
CA MET A 66 -6.37 1.48 -12.03
C MET A 66 -6.47 2.99 -12.20
N GLY A 67 -6.08 3.53 -13.38
CA GLY A 67 -6.28 4.94 -13.68
C GLY A 67 -7.75 5.37 -13.64
N ASN A 68 -8.67 4.52 -14.13
CA ASN A 68 -10.10 4.77 -14.07
C ASN A 68 -10.64 4.63 -12.63
N VAL A 69 -10.14 3.63 -11.87
CA VAL A 69 -10.46 3.49 -10.44
C VAL A 69 -10.09 4.76 -9.67
N PHE A 70 -8.89 5.30 -9.90
CA PHE A 70 -8.42 6.52 -9.21
C PHE A 70 -9.20 7.77 -9.62
N ALA A 71 -9.54 7.91 -10.90
CA ALA A 71 -10.35 9.04 -11.37
C ALA A 71 -11.77 8.97 -10.80
N LEU A 72 -12.37 7.78 -10.76
CA LEU A 72 -13.67 7.59 -10.16
C LEU A 72 -13.63 7.82 -8.64
N ALA A 73 -12.63 7.30 -7.94
CA ALA A 73 -12.45 7.55 -6.51
C ALA A 73 -12.32 9.04 -6.19
N LYS A 74 -11.67 9.82 -7.07
CA LYS A 74 -11.59 11.27 -6.94
C LYS A 74 -12.94 11.94 -7.10
N ALA A 75 -13.77 11.48 -8.05
CA ALA A 75 -15.13 12.01 -8.26
C ALA A 75 -16.07 11.72 -7.07
N PHE A 76 -15.80 10.62 -6.34
CA PHE A 76 -16.53 10.18 -5.15
C PHE A 76 -15.82 10.52 -3.83
N VAL A 77 -14.89 11.46 -3.85
CA VAL A 77 -14.01 11.72 -2.69
C VAL A 77 -14.76 12.11 -1.42
N ASP A 78 -15.94 12.68 -1.52
CA ASP A 78 -16.75 13.09 -0.37
C ASP A 78 -17.68 11.99 0.16
N MET A 79 -17.59 10.77 -0.38
CA MET A 79 -18.37 9.60 0.06
C MET A 79 -18.24 9.38 1.58
N SER A 80 -19.34 9.02 2.24
CA SER A 80 -19.34 8.79 3.69
C SER A 80 -18.54 7.53 4.06
N PRO A 81 -17.96 7.44 5.29
CA PRO A 81 -17.29 6.21 5.74
C PRO A 81 -18.21 4.98 5.74
N ALA A 82 -19.51 5.15 5.94
CA ALA A 82 -20.48 4.06 5.87
C ALA A 82 -20.58 3.49 4.45
N GLU A 83 -20.66 4.36 3.43
CA GLU A 83 -20.71 3.94 2.03
C GLU A 83 -19.35 3.35 1.57
N ILE A 84 -18.23 3.91 2.01
CA ILE A 84 -16.89 3.32 1.78
C ILE A 84 -16.83 1.91 2.36
N GLY A 85 -17.38 1.71 3.57
CA GLY A 85 -17.47 0.39 4.20
C GLY A 85 -18.22 -0.63 3.33
N LYS A 86 -19.32 -0.22 2.69
CA LYS A 86 -20.07 -1.08 1.74
C LYS A 86 -19.24 -1.45 0.51
N LEU A 87 -18.39 -0.55 0.01
CA LEU A 87 -17.45 -0.88 -1.08
C LEU A 87 -16.42 -1.92 -0.65
N MET A 88 -15.98 -1.89 0.61
CA MET A 88 -15.03 -2.87 1.14
C MET A 88 -15.62 -4.29 1.21
N GLU A 89 -16.95 -4.43 1.34
CA GLU A 89 -17.62 -5.73 1.33
C GLU A 89 -17.62 -6.43 -0.03
N SER A 90 -17.32 -5.72 -1.10
CA SER A 90 -17.37 -6.26 -2.45
C SER A 90 -16.34 -7.38 -2.65
N ASP A 91 -16.72 -8.43 -3.34
CA ASP A 91 -15.79 -9.48 -3.79
C ASP A 91 -14.93 -9.01 -4.97
N ILE A 92 -15.34 -7.93 -5.66
CA ILE A 92 -14.60 -7.35 -6.78
C ILE A 92 -13.42 -6.53 -6.27
N SER A 93 -12.22 -6.91 -6.67
CA SER A 93 -10.96 -6.31 -6.22
C SER A 93 -10.86 -4.82 -6.57
N GLU A 94 -11.25 -4.43 -7.79
CA GLU A 94 -11.24 -3.02 -8.22
C GLU A 94 -12.24 -2.15 -7.43
N VAL A 95 -13.33 -2.71 -6.91
CA VAL A 95 -14.27 -1.99 -6.02
C VAL A 95 -13.60 -1.72 -4.68
N ARG A 96 -12.95 -2.73 -4.09
CA ARG A 96 -12.18 -2.54 -2.84
C ARG A 96 -11.01 -1.57 -3.03
N ALA A 97 -10.31 -1.63 -4.17
CA ALA A 97 -9.26 -0.65 -4.52
C ALA A 97 -9.84 0.78 -4.61
N GLY A 98 -11.05 0.93 -5.14
CA GLY A 98 -11.79 2.18 -5.13
C GLY A 98 -12.04 2.70 -3.71
N ALA A 99 -12.49 1.83 -2.80
CA ALA A 99 -12.69 2.17 -1.39
C ALA A 99 -11.38 2.66 -0.75
N MET A 100 -10.27 1.94 -0.93
CA MET A 100 -8.96 2.32 -0.42
C MET A 100 -8.49 3.65 -1.01
N SER A 101 -8.71 3.87 -2.30
CA SER A 101 -8.36 5.12 -2.97
C SER A 101 -9.16 6.30 -2.43
N ILE A 102 -10.48 6.16 -2.23
CA ILE A 102 -11.33 7.20 -1.62
C ILE A 102 -10.84 7.51 -0.21
N MET A 103 -10.61 6.49 0.63
CA MET A 103 -10.11 6.68 2.00
C MET A 103 -8.77 7.42 2.01
N GLY A 104 -7.84 6.99 1.17
CA GLY A 104 -6.51 7.62 1.06
C GLY A 104 -6.59 9.09 0.61
N GLN A 105 -7.43 9.38 -0.39
CA GLN A 105 -7.64 10.75 -0.87
C GLN A 105 -8.29 11.62 0.21
N GLN A 106 -9.37 11.17 0.85
CA GLN A 106 -10.00 11.90 1.96
C GLN A 106 -9.01 12.19 3.09
N ALA A 107 -8.24 11.19 3.52
CA ALA A 107 -7.25 11.38 4.58
C ALA A 107 -6.23 12.47 4.23
N MET A 108 -5.92 12.67 2.94
CA MET A 108 -4.94 13.65 2.47
C MET A 108 -5.50 15.05 2.29
N LEU A 109 -6.79 15.22 2.06
CA LEU A 109 -7.41 16.54 1.89
C LEU A 109 -7.17 17.43 3.13
N ARG A 110 -6.88 18.71 2.90
CA ARG A 110 -6.73 19.69 3.99
C ARG A 110 -8.06 19.96 4.69
N THR A 111 -9.15 19.92 3.93
CA THR A 111 -10.52 20.15 4.40
C THR A 111 -11.09 19.01 5.25
N THR A 112 -10.47 17.83 5.23
CA THR A 112 -10.94 16.70 6.04
C THR A 112 -10.68 16.96 7.52
N ILE A 113 -11.75 17.04 8.31
CA ILE A 113 -11.68 17.27 9.75
C ILE A 113 -11.16 16.05 10.52
N ALA A 114 -10.66 16.29 11.75
CA ALA A 114 -10.07 15.23 12.59
C ALA A 114 -11.03 14.08 12.87
N ALA A 115 -12.31 14.35 13.12
CA ALA A 115 -13.34 13.34 13.34
C ALA A 115 -13.52 12.41 12.12
N ARG A 116 -13.47 12.95 10.91
CA ARG A 116 -13.53 12.15 9.68
C ARG A 116 -12.29 11.26 9.54
N ARG A 117 -11.10 11.81 9.78
CA ARG A 117 -9.84 11.01 9.75
C ARG A 117 -9.88 9.88 10.76
N LYS A 118 -10.42 10.10 11.97
CA LYS A 118 -10.62 9.06 12.97
C LYS A 118 -11.54 7.95 12.46
N LYS A 119 -12.70 8.30 11.86
CA LYS A 119 -13.63 7.31 11.29
C LYS A 119 -12.99 6.49 10.16
N LEU A 120 -12.17 7.09 9.31
CA LEU A 120 -11.44 6.37 8.25
C LEU A 120 -10.39 5.40 8.84
N TYR A 121 -9.64 5.84 9.84
CA TYR A 121 -8.69 5.01 10.56
C TYR A 121 -9.36 3.80 11.22
N GLU A 122 -10.46 4.03 11.94
CA GLU A 122 -11.23 2.99 12.60
C GLU A 122 -11.86 2.00 11.59
N LEU A 123 -12.39 2.52 10.47
CA LEU A 123 -12.93 1.70 9.39
C LEU A 123 -11.85 0.80 8.78
N TYR A 124 -10.66 1.36 8.48
CA TYR A 124 -9.55 0.60 7.93
C TYR A 124 -9.15 -0.56 8.84
N LEU A 125 -8.98 -0.32 10.14
CA LEU A 125 -8.59 -1.35 11.10
C LEU A 125 -9.70 -2.39 11.32
N ARG A 126 -10.94 -1.96 11.46
CA ARG A 126 -12.08 -2.85 11.68
C ARG A 126 -12.33 -3.78 10.49
N ARG A 127 -12.10 -3.28 9.26
CA ARG A 127 -12.32 -4.05 8.05
C ARG A 127 -11.03 -4.50 7.38
N HIS A 128 -9.99 -4.72 8.20
CA HIS A 128 -8.72 -5.25 7.69
C HIS A 128 -8.87 -6.67 7.12
N ASP A 129 -9.89 -7.40 7.52
CA ASP A 129 -10.31 -8.68 6.94
C ASP A 129 -10.61 -8.62 5.43
N ARG A 130 -10.99 -7.44 4.93
CA ARG A 130 -11.26 -7.19 3.50
C ARG A 130 -10.07 -6.61 2.73
N ILE A 131 -8.94 -6.40 3.40
CA ILE A 131 -7.68 -5.93 2.79
C ILE A 131 -6.79 -7.16 2.57
N ASN A 132 -6.99 -7.81 1.44
CA ASN A 132 -6.41 -9.11 1.14
C ASN A 132 -5.40 -9.09 -0.02
N ASN A 133 -4.92 -7.91 -0.43
CA ASN A 133 -3.92 -7.78 -1.46
C ASN A 133 -3.00 -6.57 -1.21
N TRP A 134 -1.81 -6.57 -1.81
CA TRP A 134 -0.77 -5.57 -1.59
C TRP A 134 -1.17 -4.16 -2.05
N ASP A 135 -1.88 -4.05 -3.17
CA ASP A 135 -2.34 -2.76 -3.72
C ASP A 135 -3.31 -2.04 -2.79
N LEU A 136 -4.22 -2.78 -2.14
CA LEU A 136 -5.15 -2.23 -1.16
C LEU A 136 -4.41 -1.59 0.02
N VAL A 137 -3.38 -2.26 0.53
CA VAL A 137 -2.52 -1.72 1.59
C VAL A 137 -1.78 -0.47 1.10
N ASP A 138 -1.15 -0.54 -0.08
CA ASP A 138 -0.31 0.53 -0.62
C ASP A 138 -1.10 1.82 -0.87
N LEU A 139 -2.37 1.70 -1.24
CA LEU A 139 -3.27 2.84 -1.48
C LEU A 139 -3.63 3.60 -0.18
N ALA A 140 -3.83 2.90 0.93
CA ALA A 140 -4.46 3.51 2.10
C ALA A 140 -3.62 3.50 3.38
N ALA A 141 -2.70 2.56 3.59
CA ALA A 141 -1.97 2.46 4.87
C ALA A 141 -1.20 3.74 5.23
N LYS A 142 -0.42 4.29 4.30
CA LYS A 142 0.33 5.53 4.54
C LYS A 142 -0.59 6.74 4.82
N PRO A 143 -1.57 7.08 3.96
CA PRO A 143 -2.41 8.25 4.18
C PRO A 143 -3.43 8.10 5.31
N VAL A 144 -3.97 6.90 5.55
CA VAL A 144 -5.00 6.68 6.55
C VAL A 144 -4.38 6.36 7.91
N ILE A 145 -3.52 5.34 7.99
CA ILE A 145 -2.93 4.92 9.26
C ILE A 145 -1.76 5.82 9.63
N GLY A 146 -0.78 5.97 8.74
CA GLY A 146 0.44 6.76 9.02
C GLY A 146 0.13 8.21 9.36
N LYS A 147 -0.69 8.89 8.56
CA LYS A 147 -1.07 10.29 8.83
C LYS A 147 -1.90 10.46 10.10
N TYR A 148 -2.83 9.53 10.38
CA TYR A 148 -3.63 9.59 11.60
C TYR A 148 -2.76 9.47 12.87
N LEU A 149 -1.71 8.65 12.81
CA LEU A 149 -0.77 8.42 13.91
C LEU A 149 0.37 9.44 13.98
N ALA A 150 0.37 10.48 13.15
CA ALA A 150 1.46 11.45 13.07
C ALA A 150 1.76 12.12 14.41
N ASP A 151 0.72 12.39 15.19
CA ASP A 151 0.73 13.07 16.49
C ASP A 151 0.16 12.21 17.63
N LYS A 152 0.14 10.88 17.47
CA LYS A 152 -0.50 9.94 18.39
C LYS A 152 0.43 8.76 18.72
N PRO A 153 0.16 8.03 19.83
CA PRO A 153 0.88 6.79 20.17
C PRO A 153 0.82 5.78 19.01
N ARG A 154 1.97 5.19 18.68
CA ARG A 154 2.16 4.30 17.51
C ARG A 154 2.24 2.82 17.87
N THR A 155 1.80 2.45 19.07
CA THR A 155 1.84 1.06 19.58
C THR A 155 1.12 0.07 18.68
N ILE A 156 0.07 0.52 17.98
CA ILE A 156 -0.67 -0.29 17.00
C ILE A 156 0.24 -0.83 15.88
N LEU A 157 1.28 -0.09 15.46
CA LEU A 157 2.18 -0.54 14.40
C LEU A 157 2.96 -1.78 14.82
N ARG A 158 3.40 -1.85 16.09
CA ARG A 158 4.07 -3.04 16.63
C ARG A 158 3.11 -4.23 16.74
N LYS A 159 1.83 -3.99 17.08
CA LYS A 159 0.79 -5.02 17.07
C LYS A 159 0.59 -5.59 15.66
N LEU A 160 0.40 -4.72 14.68
CA LEU A 160 0.23 -5.11 13.27
C LEU A 160 1.48 -5.84 12.73
N ALA A 161 2.69 -5.40 13.09
CA ALA A 161 3.94 -6.05 12.67
C ALA A 161 4.09 -7.49 13.22
N LYS A 162 3.47 -7.80 14.36
CA LYS A 162 3.48 -9.14 14.97
C LYS A 162 2.31 -10.02 14.54
N SER A 163 1.44 -9.54 13.66
CA SER A 163 0.25 -10.28 13.24
C SER A 163 0.59 -11.50 12.39
N ARG A 164 -0.25 -12.55 12.49
CA ARG A 164 -0.23 -13.68 11.55
C ARG A 164 -0.71 -13.31 10.15
N ASN A 165 -1.53 -12.25 10.04
CA ASN A 165 -2.01 -11.75 8.76
C ASN A 165 -0.90 -10.95 8.06
N ARG A 166 -0.45 -11.41 6.90
CA ARG A 166 0.60 -10.75 6.09
C ARG A 166 0.25 -9.31 5.71
N TRP A 167 -1.03 -9.02 5.48
CA TRP A 167 -1.47 -7.69 5.07
C TRP A 167 -1.46 -6.69 6.22
N GLU A 168 -1.66 -7.15 7.46
CA GLU A 168 -1.46 -6.34 8.65
C GLU A 168 0.03 -6.01 8.85
N ARG A 169 0.93 -6.99 8.66
CA ARG A 169 2.37 -6.73 8.69
C ARG A 169 2.79 -5.73 7.61
N ARG A 170 2.22 -5.86 6.39
CA ARG A 170 2.45 -4.88 5.32
C ARG A 170 1.92 -3.50 5.67
N THR A 171 0.74 -3.41 6.31
CA THR A 171 0.16 -2.15 6.78
C THR A 171 1.09 -1.43 7.76
N ALA A 172 1.71 -2.15 8.71
CA ALA A 172 2.68 -1.58 9.62
C ALA A 172 3.87 -0.94 8.89
N LEU A 173 4.42 -1.65 7.89
CA LEU A 173 5.52 -1.15 7.07
C LEU A 173 5.12 0.11 6.27
N TYR A 174 3.98 0.09 5.59
CA TYR A 174 3.55 1.19 4.73
C TYR A 174 3.10 2.44 5.52
N ALA A 175 2.52 2.27 6.71
CA ALA A 175 2.20 3.37 7.60
C ALA A 175 3.45 4.16 8.02
N CYS A 176 4.58 3.48 8.26
CA CYS A 176 5.86 4.10 8.61
C CYS A 176 6.40 5.05 7.52
N LEU A 177 6.02 4.89 6.26
CA LEU A 177 6.39 5.81 5.19
C LEU A 177 5.92 7.25 5.45
N TRP A 178 4.84 7.43 6.21
CA TRP A 178 4.39 8.78 6.59
C TRP A 178 5.44 9.49 7.45
N PHE A 179 5.96 8.81 8.46
CA PHE A 179 6.91 9.39 9.42
C PHE A 179 8.22 9.75 8.74
N ILE A 180 8.74 8.84 7.90
CA ILE A 180 9.96 9.11 7.12
C ILE A 180 9.75 10.30 6.18
N MET A 181 8.69 10.26 5.36
CA MET A 181 8.52 11.23 4.28
C MET A 181 8.07 12.61 4.75
N LYS A 182 7.30 12.68 5.86
CA LYS A 182 6.68 13.92 6.34
C LYS A 182 7.30 14.45 7.63
N GLN A 183 7.76 13.60 8.51
CA GLN A 183 8.34 13.99 9.80
C GLN A 183 9.87 13.83 9.86
N LYS A 184 10.48 13.20 8.85
CA LYS A 184 11.91 12.86 8.83
C LYS A 184 12.35 11.99 10.03
N SER A 185 11.41 11.26 10.64
CA SER A 185 11.64 10.36 11.77
C SER A 185 11.72 8.93 11.28
N VAL A 186 12.72 8.19 11.77
CA VAL A 186 12.99 6.79 11.41
C VAL A 186 12.86 5.82 12.58
N ASP A 187 12.67 6.30 13.84
CA ASP A 187 12.70 5.47 15.05
C ASP A 187 11.65 4.35 15.04
N ASP A 188 10.38 4.70 14.80
CA ASP A 188 9.32 3.68 14.67
C ASP A 188 9.53 2.76 13.46
N THR A 189 10.14 3.29 12.40
CA THR A 189 10.47 2.51 11.21
C THR A 189 11.51 1.44 11.52
N GLU A 190 12.57 1.78 12.22
CA GLU A 190 13.58 0.80 12.65
C GLU A 190 12.95 -0.27 13.53
N ALA A 191 12.17 0.13 14.54
CA ALA A 191 11.51 -0.80 15.45
C ALA A 191 10.55 -1.78 14.71
N VAL A 192 9.78 -1.29 13.73
CA VAL A 192 8.90 -2.15 12.91
C VAL A 192 9.71 -3.07 12.00
N CYS A 193 10.80 -2.57 11.39
CA CYS A 193 11.68 -3.37 10.54
C CYS A 193 12.39 -4.48 11.34
N GLU A 194 12.82 -4.20 12.57
CA GLU A 194 13.46 -5.20 13.47
C GLU A 194 12.50 -6.34 13.81
N LEU A 195 11.22 -6.04 14.07
CA LEU A 195 10.20 -7.07 14.33
C LEU A 195 9.97 -8.00 13.12
N LEU A 196 10.23 -7.51 11.90
CA LEU A 196 10.00 -8.22 10.65
C LEU A 196 11.31 -8.69 9.97
N ILE A 197 12.44 -8.61 10.68
CA ILE A 197 13.76 -8.85 10.07
C ILE A 197 13.91 -10.26 9.47
N ASN A 198 13.21 -11.24 10.03
CA ASN A 198 13.22 -12.63 9.60
C ASN A 198 11.97 -13.03 8.80
N GLU A 199 11.29 -12.07 8.17
CA GLU A 199 10.05 -12.31 7.41
C GLU A 199 10.25 -13.40 6.34
N GLN A 200 9.27 -14.31 6.20
CA GLN A 200 9.36 -15.45 5.29
C GLN A 200 8.64 -15.20 3.96
N GLU A 201 7.62 -14.33 3.96
CA GLU A 201 6.82 -14.10 2.77
C GLU A 201 7.44 -13.08 1.83
N GLU A 202 7.75 -13.48 0.60
CA GLU A 202 8.46 -12.65 -0.37
C GLU A 202 7.82 -11.29 -0.61
N ILE A 203 6.47 -11.25 -0.63
CA ILE A 203 5.72 -9.99 -0.84
C ILE A 203 5.93 -8.99 0.30
N ILE A 204 6.16 -9.50 1.52
CA ILE A 204 6.47 -8.67 2.69
C ILE A 204 7.97 -8.36 2.75
N GLN A 205 8.84 -9.31 2.38
CA GLN A 205 10.28 -9.07 2.27
C GLN A 205 10.60 -7.90 1.34
N LYS A 206 9.90 -7.79 0.20
CA LYS A 206 10.05 -6.66 -0.75
C LYS A 206 9.64 -5.33 -0.10
N ALA A 207 8.55 -5.33 0.65
CA ALA A 207 8.09 -4.15 1.37
C ALA A 207 9.07 -3.74 2.48
N LEU A 208 9.53 -4.71 3.28
CA LEU A 208 10.52 -4.52 4.34
C LEU A 208 11.82 -3.90 3.79
N GLY A 209 12.41 -4.51 2.76
CA GLY A 209 13.63 -3.98 2.16
C GLY A 209 13.40 -2.59 1.54
N GLY A 210 12.21 -2.35 0.96
CA GLY A 210 11.81 -1.03 0.46
C GLY A 210 11.75 0.03 1.56
N LEU A 211 11.21 -0.33 2.72
CA LEU A 211 11.11 0.57 3.88
C LEU A 211 12.49 0.82 4.51
N ILE A 212 13.33 -0.22 4.71
CA ILE A 212 14.71 -0.08 5.20
C ILE A 212 15.49 0.88 4.29
N ARG A 213 15.35 0.76 2.97
CA ARG A 213 15.98 1.72 2.04
C ARG A 213 15.56 3.17 2.31
N CYS A 214 14.33 3.40 2.78
CA CYS A 214 13.85 4.74 3.09
C CYS A 214 14.47 5.31 4.36
N ILE A 215 15.03 4.49 5.28
CA ILE A 215 15.88 4.94 6.40
C ILE A 215 17.07 5.73 5.87
N GLY A 216 17.49 5.48 4.64
CA GLY A 216 18.62 6.17 3.98
C GLY A 216 18.41 7.67 3.72
N ILE A 217 17.35 8.30 4.19
CA ILE A 217 17.30 9.75 4.37
C ILE A 217 18.30 10.19 5.45
N ASP A 218 18.61 9.31 6.39
CA ASP A 218 19.70 9.36 7.34
C ASP A 218 20.68 8.23 7.01
N ARG A 219 21.71 8.55 6.25
CA ARG A 219 22.69 7.56 5.78
C ARG A 219 23.43 6.83 6.91
N PRO A 220 23.98 7.51 7.92
CA PRO A 220 24.61 6.86 9.07
C PRO A 220 23.69 5.84 9.74
N ARG A 221 22.41 6.18 9.96
CA ARG A 221 21.43 5.25 10.56
C ARG A 221 21.15 4.05 9.68
N LEU A 222 21.02 4.23 8.35
CA LEU A 222 20.87 3.09 7.44
C LEU A 222 22.05 2.14 7.52
N HIS A 223 23.29 2.65 7.53
CA HIS A 223 24.49 1.82 7.66
C HIS A 223 24.51 1.10 9.01
N ALA A 224 24.25 1.81 10.12
CA ALA A 224 24.19 1.20 11.45
C ALA A 224 23.12 0.11 11.54
N PHE A 225 21.94 0.30 10.92
CA PHE A 225 20.90 -0.72 10.84
C PHE A 225 21.37 -1.95 10.05
N LEU A 226 21.96 -1.74 8.88
CA LEU A 226 22.46 -2.82 8.03
C LEU A 226 23.63 -3.58 8.66
N ASP A 227 24.55 -2.90 9.33
CA ASP A 227 25.67 -3.54 10.04
C ASP A 227 25.17 -4.50 11.14
N ARG A 228 24.07 -4.17 11.83
CA ARG A 228 23.45 -5.05 12.85
C ARG A 228 22.63 -6.20 12.27
N HIS A 229 22.02 -6.01 11.11
CA HIS A 229 20.94 -6.89 10.66
C HIS A 229 21.16 -7.59 9.31
N ALA A 230 22.07 -7.11 8.44
CA ALA A 230 22.23 -7.63 7.08
C ALA A 230 22.47 -9.15 7.04
N ALA A 231 23.26 -9.69 7.98
CA ALA A 231 23.54 -11.13 8.08
C ALA A 231 22.29 -11.99 8.37
N LYS A 232 21.24 -11.41 8.95
CA LYS A 232 20.01 -12.11 9.32
C LYS A 232 18.89 -11.90 8.30
N MET A 233 19.02 -10.89 7.43
CA MET A 233 17.98 -10.52 6.47
C MET A 233 17.80 -11.55 5.36
N PRO A 234 16.56 -11.86 4.95
CA PRO A 234 16.31 -12.57 3.72
C PRO A 234 16.95 -11.83 2.54
N ARG A 235 17.50 -12.58 1.58
CA ARG A 235 18.19 -12.01 0.40
C ARG A 235 17.34 -11.01 -0.39
N VAL A 236 16.04 -11.26 -0.49
CA VAL A 236 15.11 -10.35 -1.17
C VAL A 236 15.05 -9.01 -0.44
N SER A 237 14.84 -9.02 0.89
CA SER A 237 14.81 -7.79 1.69
C SER A 237 16.13 -7.01 1.59
N LEU A 238 17.26 -7.70 1.71
CA LEU A 238 18.58 -7.08 1.64
C LEU A 238 18.82 -6.40 0.29
N ARG A 239 18.53 -7.08 -0.83
CA ARG A 239 18.66 -6.50 -2.19
C ARG A 239 17.85 -5.21 -2.34
N TYR A 240 16.62 -5.18 -1.80
CA TYR A 240 15.77 -3.99 -1.85
C TYR A 240 16.29 -2.87 -0.95
N ALA A 241 16.79 -3.21 0.24
CA ALA A 241 17.34 -2.24 1.20
C ALA A 241 18.57 -1.50 0.66
N ILE A 242 19.50 -2.23 0.07
CA ILE A 242 20.78 -1.68 -0.41
C ILE A 242 20.73 -1.10 -1.83
N LYS A 243 19.59 -1.14 -2.51
CA LYS A 243 19.46 -0.79 -3.95
C LYS A 243 20.07 0.56 -4.31
N LYS A 244 20.05 1.55 -3.40
CA LYS A 244 20.56 2.91 -3.62
C LYS A 244 21.94 3.18 -3.00
N LEU A 245 22.60 2.17 -2.46
CA LEU A 245 23.95 2.28 -1.92
C LEU A 245 25.00 2.24 -3.04
N SER A 246 26.25 2.60 -2.67
CA SER A 246 27.43 2.50 -3.56
C SER A 246 27.67 1.04 -3.98
N PRO A 247 28.39 0.79 -5.09
CA PRO A 247 28.78 -0.57 -5.48
C PRO A 247 29.59 -1.29 -4.38
N ALA A 248 30.48 -0.58 -3.69
CA ALA A 248 31.28 -1.12 -2.59
C ALA A 248 30.40 -1.56 -1.40
N ASP A 249 29.47 -0.69 -0.96
CA ASP A 249 28.54 -1.02 0.11
C ASP A 249 27.62 -2.19 -0.24
N LYS A 250 27.12 -2.21 -1.48
CA LYS A 250 26.31 -3.35 -1.97
C LYS A 250 27.10 -4.64 -1.86
N LYS A 251 28.37 -4.66 -2.30
CA LYS A 251 29.25 -5.85 -2.17
C LYS A 251 29.45 -6.25 -0.72
N LYS A 252 29.75 -5.26 0.17
CA LYS A 252 29.90 -5.47 1.62
C LYS A 252 28.67 -6.18 2.20
N TYR A 253 27.49 -5.59 2.06
CA TYR A 253 26.28 -6.11 2.70
C TYR A 253 25.78 -7.41 2.05
N MET A 254 25.95 -7.59 0.75
CA MET A 254 25.59 -8.85 0.09
C MET A 254 26.50 -10.02 0.54
N ALA A 255 27.73 -9.76 0.94
CA ALA A 255 28.60 -10.79 1.50
C ALA A 255 28.21 -11.19 2.94
N MET A 256 27.52 -10.31 3.70
CA MET A 256 27.02 -10.60 5.04
C MET A 256 25.70 -11.38 5.05
N GLY A 257 24.87 -11.22 4.02
CA GLY A 257 23.55 -11.84 3.96
C GLY A 257 23.60 -13.37 3.84
N LYS A 258 22.61 -14.05 4.43
CA LYS A 258 22.48 -15.52 4.29
C LYS A 258 22.32 -15.90 2.82
N THR A 259 22.99 -16.95 2.44
CA THR A 259 22.85 -17.63 1.13
C THR A 259 21.48 -18.24 0.97
#